data_0de6b7804c3be2cd7a17c38f085c4b9b
#
_entry.id   0de6b7804c3be2cd7a17c38f085c4b9b
#
_cell.length_a   1.000
_cell.length_b   1.000
_cell.length_c   1.000
_cell.angle_alpha   90.00
_cell.angle_beta   90.00
_cell.angle_gamma   90.00
#
_symmetry.space_group_name_H-M   'P 1'
#
loop_
_entity.id
_entity.type
_entity.pdbx_description
1 polymer ?
#
loop_
_entity_poly.entity_id
_entity_poly.type
_entity_poly.pdbx_seq_one_letter_code
_entity_poly.pdbx_strand_id
1 'polypeptide(L)'
;MENLENEKCARWLEECVRTLFEEKAEKITVCAILPDGDVFAGYFGCDVRDKAVIANAVQTDAMMDTVLANIDQIRDALGDDENG
;
A
#
# COMPACT_ATOMS: atom_id res chain seq x y z
N MET A 1 -12.40 21.34 6.58
CA MET A 1 -12.22 21.19 6.34
C MET A 1 -11.72 20.05 6.32
N GLU A 2 -11.48 19.89 6.94
CA GLU A 2 -11.04 18.65 6.99
C GLU A 2 -11.86 17.77 6.28
N ASN A 3 -12.75 18.27 5.83
CA ASN A 3 -13.74 17.47 5.43
C ASN A 3 -13.61 16.82 4.13
N LEU A 4 -13.16 17.41 3.07
CA LEU A 4 -13.03 16.75 1.78
C LEU A 4 -12.06 15.60 1.82
N GLU A 5 -10.93 15.80 2.50
CA GLU A 5 -9.96 14.74 2.63
C GLU A 5 -10.52 13.57 3.41
N ASN A 6 -11.24 13.88 4.51
CA ASN A 6 -11.81 12.82 5.32
C ASN A 6 -12.90 12.08 4.57
N GLU A 7 -13.68 12.80 3.76
CA GLU A 7 -14.72 12.16 2.98
C GLU A 7 -14.17 11.24 1.92
N LYS A 8 -13.08 11.67 1.27
CA LYS A 8 -12.44 10.82 0.28
C LYS A 8 -11.88 9.57 0.90
N CYS A 9 -11.26 9.71 2.07
CA CYS A 9 -10.71 8.58 2.77
C CYS A 9 -11.80 7.61 3.20
N ALA A 10 -12.90 8.15 3.72
CA ALA A 10 -14.00 7.32 4.16
C ALA A 10 -14.60 6.54 2.99
N ARG A 11 -14.75 7.18 1.85
CA ARG A 11 -15.27 6.50 0.67
C ARG A 11 -14.35 5.39 0.21
N TRP A 12 -13.06 5.68 0.21
CA TRP A 12 -12.08 4.69 -0.19
C TRP A 12 -12.12 3.49 0.75
N LEU A 13 -12.24 3.75 2.06
CA LEU A 13 -12.34 2.67 3.04
C LEU A 13 -13.59 1.85 2.84
N GLU A 14 -14.71 2.52 2.54
CA GLU A 14 -15.95 1.80 2.30
C GLU A 14 -15.82 0.86 1.11
N GLU A 15 -15.15 1.30 0.07
CA GLU A 15 -14.96 0.46 -1.11
C GLU A 15 -14.03 -0.70 -0.80
N CYS A 16 -12.99 -0.47 -0.02
CA CYS A 16 -12.12 -1.54 0.41
C CYS A 16 -12.89 -2.59 1.20
N VAL A 17 -13.72 -2.13 2.14
CA VAL A 17 -14.51 -3.06 2.94
C VAL A 17 -15.47 -3.86 2.07
N ARG A 18 -16.11 -3.18 1.12
CA ARG A 18 -17.01 -3.86 0.20
C ARG A 18 -16.29 -4.96 -0.58
N THR A 19 -15.11 -4.63 -1.11
CA THR A 19 -14.31 -5.60 -1.85
C THR A 19 -13.94 -6.78 -0.98
N LEU A 20 -13.55 -6.52 0.27
CA LEU A 20 -13.19 -7.60 1.18
C LEU A 20 -14.35 -8.54 1.42
N PHE A 21 -15.55 -7.99 1.57
CA PHE A 21 -16.74 -8.83 1.75
C PHE A 21 -17.08 -9.59 0.48
N GLU A 22 -16.98 -8.94 -0.67
CA GLU A 22 -17.30 -9.60 -1.94
C GLU A 22 -16.32 -10.72 -2.23
N GLU A 23 -15.05 -10.51 -1.90
CA GLU A 23 -14.03 -11.52 -2.13
C GLU A 23 -13.94 -12.53 -0.99
N LYS A 24 -14.78 -12.36 0.04
CA LYS A 24 -14.85 -13.28 1.18
C LYS A 24 -13.50 -13.42 1.86
N ALA A 25 -12.87 -12.28 2.11
CA ALA A 25 -11.57 -12.27 2.79
C ALA A 25 -11.73 -12.83 4.20
N GLU A 26 -10.84 -13.74 4.58
CA GLU A 26 -10.86 -14.35 5.90
C GLU A 26 -9.80 -13.77 6.82
N LYS A 27 -8.72 -13.24 6.26
CA LYS A 27 -7.60 -12.75 7.05
C LYS A 27 -7.31 -11.33 6.60
N ILE A 28 -7.44 -10.39 7.51
CA ILE A 28 -7.39 -8.98 7.17
C ILE A 28 -6.42 -8.26 8.08
N THR A 29 -5.60 -7.41 7.49
CA THR A 29 -4.70 -6.53 8.23
C THR A 29 -4.97 -5.11 7.77
N VAL A 30 -5.09 -4.20 8.73
CA VAL A 30 -5.25 -2.78 8.45
C VAL A 30 -4.10 -2.04 9.09
N CYS A 31 -3.38 -1.26 8.32
CA CYS A 31 -2.27 -0.47 8.82
C CYS A 31 -2.44 0.98 8.42
N ALA A 32 -2.06 1.87 9.31
CA ALA A 32 -2.18 3.29 9.05
C ALA A 32 -1.07 4.04 9.75
N ILE A 33 -0.64 5.14 9.16
CA ILE A 33 0.31 6.04 9.79
C ILE A 33 -0.48 7.19 10.38
N LEU A 34 -0.31 7.40 11.68
CA LEU A 34 -1.04 8.43 12.39
C LEU A 34 -0.33 9.77 12.27
N PRO A 35 -1.03 10.87 12.58
CA PRO A 35 -0.42 12.20 12.42
C PRO A 35 0.87 12.39 13.19
N ASP A 36 1.05 11.70 14.31
CA ASP A 36 2.28 11.81 15.10
C ASP A 36 3.37 10.90 14.59
N GLY A 37 3.13 10.15 13.53
CA GLY A 37 4.12 9.25 12.97
C GLY A 37 4.02 7.82 13.48
N ASP A 38 3.17 7.57 14.47
CA ASP A 38 2.97 6.20 14.95
C ASP A 38 2.21 5.38 13.92
N VAL A 39 2.35 4.08 14.03
CA VAL A 39 1.69 3.16 13.11
C VAL A 39 0.58 2.42 13.86
N PHE A 40 -0.62 2.49 13.31
CA PHE A 40 -1.72 1.68 13.80
C PHE A 40 -1.77 0.41 12.97
N ALA A 41 -1.91 -0.72 13.65
CA ALA A 41 -2.03 -2.00 12.94
C ALA A 41 -3.12 -2.82 13.61
N GLY A 42 -4.07 -3.27 12.81
CA GLY A 42 -5.15 -4.12 13.28
C GLY A 42 -5.17 -5.40 12.49
N TYR A 43 -5.44 -6.50 13.17
CA TYR A 43 -5.44 -7.81 12.54
C TYR A 43 -6.72 -8.55 12.85
N PHE A 44 -7.26 -9.22 11.86
CA PHE A 44 -8.43 -10.05 12.03
C PHE A 44 -8.14 -11.41 11.42
N GLY A 45 -8.23 -12.46 12.22
CA GLY A 45 -8.05 -13.82 11.73
C GLY A 45 -6.63 -14.17 11.34
N CYS A 46 -5.65 -13.36 11.77
CA CYS A 46 -4.26 -13.55 11.35
C CYS A 46 -3.43 -14.18 12.46
N ASP A 47 -2.69 -15.24 12.12
CA ASP A 47 -1.69 -15.77 13.02
C ASP A 47 -0.32 -15.20 12.61
N VAL A 48 0.74 -15.72 13.22
CA VAL A 48 2.09 -15.19 12.96
C VAL A 48 2.48 -15.39 11.49
N ARG A 49 2.14 -16.54 10.94
CA ARG A 49 2.45 -16.82 9.54
C ARG A 49 1.69 -15.88 8.61
N ASP A 50 0.42 -15.64 8.90
CA ASP A 50 -0.39 -14.75 8.08
C ASP A 50 0.16 -13.35 8.09
N LYS A 51 0.59 -12.87 9.26
CA LYS A 51 1.19 -11.55 9.36
C LYS A 51 2.46 -11.46 8.54
N ALA A 52 3.27 -12.50 8.54
CA ALA A 52 4.50 -12.53 7.75
C ALA A 52 4.19 -12.49 6.26
N VAL A 53 3.18 -13.23 5.82
CA VAL A 53 2.79 -13.25 4.42
C VAL A 53 2.33 -11.86 3.98
N ILE A 54 1.49 -11.21 4.78
CA ILE A 54 0.99 -9.89 4.44
C ILE A 54 2.12 -8.87 4.44
N ALA A 55 3.00 -8.93 5.45
CA ALA A 55 4.13 -8.01 5.53
C ALA A 55 5.04 -8.17 4.31
N ASN A 56 5.26 -9.40 3.90
CA ASN A 56 6.09 -9.66 2.73
C ASN A 56 5.46 -9.11 1.46
N ALA A 57 4.14 -9.22 1.33
CA ALA A 57 3.45 -8.68 0.17
C ALA A 57 3.57 -7.17 0.10
N VAL A 58 3.41 -6.48 1.23
CA VAL A 58 3.54 -5.04 1.27
C VAL A 58 4.98 -4.63 0.95
N GLN A 59 5.95 -5.33 1.53
CA GLN A 59 7.35 -5.03 1.29
C GLN A 59 7.73 -5.26 -0.17
N THR A 60 7.26 -6.34 -0.75
CA THR A 60 7.53 -6.63 -2.15
C THR A 60 6.95 -5.55 -3.05
N ASP A 61 5.76 -5.10 -2.74
CA ASP A 61 5.11 -4.02 -3.50
C ASP A 61 5.96 -2.75 -3.45
N ALA A 62 6.42 -2.39 -2.25
CA ALA A 62 7.25 -1.20 -2.08
C ALA A 62 8.57 -1.34 -2.82
N MET A 63 9.17 -2.52 -2.80
CA MET A 63 10.41 -2.77 -3.51
C MET A 63 10.22 -2.67 -5.01
N MET A 64 9.11 -3.18 -5.53
CA MET A 64 8.81 -3.06 -6.95
C MET A 64 8.64 -1.61 -7.36
N ASP A 65 7.96 -0.82 -6.53
CA ASP A 65 7.81 0.61 -6.81
C ASP A 65 9.17 1.28 -6.90
N THR A 66 10.07 0.94 -5.99
CA THR A 66 11.42 1.51 -5.99
C THR A 66 12.19 1.09 -7.25
N VAL A 67 12.09 -0.18 -7.62
CA VAL A 67 12.77 -0.69 -8.80
C VAL A 67 12.25 0.02 -10.05
N LEU A 68 10.94 0.16 -10.17
CA LEU A 68 10.37 0.82 -11.33
C LEU A 68 10.79 2.28 -11.41
N ALA A 69 10.86 2.98 -10.29
CA ALA A 69 11.32 4.36 -10.28
C ALA A 69 12.78 4.44 -10.74
N ASN A 70 13.61 3.51 -10.26
CA ASN A 70 15.01 3.49 -10.66
C ASN A 70 15.17 3.17 -12.14
N ILE A 71 14.35 2.28 -12.66
CA ILE A 71 14.39 1.93 -14.07
C ILE A 71 14.07 3.15 -14.93
N ASP A 72 13.06 3.91 -14.52
CA ASP A 72 12.71 5.12 -15.26
C ASP A 72 13.86 6.12 -15.27
N GLN A 73 14.52 6.29 -14.12
CA GLN A 73 15.67 7.19 -14.05
C GLN A 73 16.82 6.74 -14.93
N ILE A 74 17.09 5.44 -14.92
CA ILE A 74 18.16 4.88 -15.75
C ILE A 74 17.81 5.04 -17.22
N ARG A 75 16.57 4.80 -17.57
CA ARG A 75 16.13 4.93 -18.95
C ARG A 75 16.29 6.36 -19.44
N ASP A 76 15.92 7.33 -18.61
CA ASP A 76 16.06 8.74 -18.98
C ASP A 76 17.52 9.09 -19.21
N ALA A 77 18.41 8.63 -18.34
CA ALA A 77 19.82 8.90 -18.47
C ALA A 77 20.39 8.27 -19.74
N LEU A 78 20.00 7.03 -20.02
CA LEU A 78 20.48 6.35 -21.20
C LEU A 78 19.93 6.98 -22.47
N GLY A 79 18.67 7.41 -22.42
CA GLY A 79 18.08 8.08 -23.56
C GLY A 79 18.82 9.36 -23.90
N ASP A 80 19.19 10.12 -22.88
CA ASP A 80 19.96 11.33 -23.09
C ASP A 80 21.30 11.02 -23.71
N ASP A 81 21.94 9.96 -23.22
CA ASP A 81 23.24 9.56 -23.78
C ASP A 81 23.13 9.15 -25.26
N GLU A 82 22.06 8.43 -25.57
CA GLU A 82 21.88 8.00 -26.95
C GLU A 82 21.65 9.18 -27.86
N ASN A 83 20.96 10.17 -27.41
CA ASN A 83 20.65 11.34 -28.22
C ASN A 83 21.82 12.32 -28.25
N GLY A 84 22.63 12.24 -27.24
CA GLY A 84 23.78 13.12 -27.15
C GLY A 84 24.98 12.54 -27.90
#